data_9c7efeade304073c1f0add33f4b33ff8
#
_entry.id   9c7efeade304073c1f0add33f4b33ff8
#
_cell.length_a   1.000
_cell.length_b   1.000
_cell.length_c   1.000
_cell.angle_alpha   90.00
_cell.angle_beta   90.00
_cell.angle_gamma   90.00
#
_symmetry.space_group_name_H-M   'P 1'
#
loop_
_entity.id
_entity.type
_entity.pdbx_description
1 polymer ?
#
loop_
_entity_poly.entity_id
_entity_poly.type
_entity_poly.pdbx_seq_one_letter_code
_entity_poly.pdbx_strand_id
1 'polypeptide(L)'
;MKIGMTLPVTEPGWTRDILVQWAKKIDQGPYSSLALGERICFPSPEFMATLGACAVLTNRVKLVTTVIVLPTHNPVVMAKHLATVDVFSEGRLVVGVGTGGREEDYLASGTDLSQKRISVMESHVETMRKIWSGENVVEGTLRPVEPYPIQKPGPPVIAGVMGPKGLASAAIWSEGISGMSMTARADEAEAAFNQARQAWQEADATKTPQLNTAFWFALGENADQQVETHLTRYFNWVDEGSRQAMVKHGGFRGSAAELKDRLKAFADTGADELLLIPTSIDPEEVDRAAEVVASL
;
A
#
# COMPACT_ATOMS: atom_id res chain seq x y z
N MET A 1 -1.89 17.14 -5.41
CA MET A 1 -1.96 15.68 -5.08
C MET A 1 -1.11 14.91 -6.07
N LYS A 2 -0.33 13.93 -5.61
CA LYS A 2 0.43 13.00 -6.46
C LYS A 2 -0.45 11.81 -6.81
N ILE A 3 -0.20 11.19 -7.96
CA ILE A 3 -0.89 9.95 -8.36
C ILE A 3 0.15 8.85 -8.53
N GLY A 4 -0.04 7.78 -7.79
CA GLY A 4 0.71 6.53 -7.92
C GLY A 4 -0.14 5.43 -8.55
N MET A 5 0.50 4.33 -8.94
CA MET A 5 -0.16 3.14 -9.50
C MET A 5 0.27 1.91 -8.71
N THR A 6 -0.69 1.06 -8.33
CA THR A 6 -0.33 -0.25 -7.78
C THR A 6 -0.09 -1.27 -8.88
N LEU A 7 0.76 -2.26 -8.60
CA LEU A 7 0.76 -3.47 -9.41
C LEU A 7 -0.55 -4.24 -9.17
N PRO A 8 -1.13 -4.89 -10.19
CA PRO A 8 -2.34 -5.72 -10.05
C PRO A 8 -2.03 -7.07 -9.39
N VAL A 9 -1.33 -7.06 -8.25
CA VAL A 9 -0.82 -8.29 -7.59
C VAL A 9 -1.92 -9.27 -7.18
N THR A 10 -3.16 -8.81 -7.08
CA THR A 10 -4.32 -9.65 -6.77
C THR A 10 -5.01 -10.22 -8.00
N GLU A 11 -4.50 -9.94 -9.19
CA GLU A 11 -4.95 -10.56 -10.43
C GLU A 11 -4.17 -11.85 -10.72
N PRO A 12 -4.83 -12.93 -11.19
CA PRO A 12 -4.15 -14.16 -11.58
C PRO A 12 -3.40 -14.02 -12.91
N GLY A 13 -2.49 -14.95 -13.18
CA GLY A 13 -1.82 -15.04 -14.49
C GLY A 13 -0.48 -14.30 -14.56
N TRP A 14 0.13 -13.99 -13.44
CA TRP A 14 1.44 -13.33 -13.38
C TRP A 14 2.53 -14.10 -14.10
N THR A 15 3.30 -13.36 -14.91
CA THR A 15 4.52 -13.83 -15.57
C THR A 15 5.64 -12.80 -15.37
N ARG A 16 6.89 -13.21 -15.63
CA ARG A 16 8.03 -12.29 -15.64
C ARG A 16 7.79 -11.09 -16.58
N ASP A 17 7.27 -11.34 -17.77
CA ASP A 17 7.10 -10.29 -18.78
C ASP A 17 6.01 -9.28 -18.38
N ILE A 18 4.95 -9.73 -17.75
CA ILE A 18 3.92 -8.85 -17.16
C ILE A 18 4.54 -7.95 -16.08
N LEU A 19 5.30 -8.51 -15.14
CA LEU A 19 5.95 -7.71 -14.11
C LEU A 19 6.87 -6.64 -14.72
N VAL A 20 7.69 -7.01 -15.69
CA VAL A 20 8.63 -6.09 -16.35
C VAL A 20 7.88 -4.98 -17.09
N GLN A 21 6.79 -5.30 -17.79
CA GLN A 21 5.99 -4.31 -18.52
C GLN A 21 5.33 -3.32 -17.55
N TRP A 22 4.65 -3.81 -16.51
CA TRP A 22 4.03 -2.97 -15.50
C TRP A 22 5.03 -2.03 -14.83
N ALA A 23 6.15 -2.57 -14.32
CA ALA A 23 7.16 -1.77 -13.64
C ALA A 23 7.73 -0.67 -14.53
N LYS A 24 8.08 -1.00 -15.78
CA LYS A 24 8.63 -0.03 -16.73
C LYS A 24 7.63 1.03 -17.16
N LYS A 25 6.38 0.66 -17.46
CA LYS A 25 5.35 1.61 -17.86
C LYS A 25 5.02 2.59 -16.73
N ILE A 26 4.93 2.13 -15.49
CA ILE A 26 4.74 3.00 -14.32
C ILE A 26 5.94 3.93 -14.13
N ASP A 27 7.18 3.42 -14.23
CA ASP A 27 8.38 4.21 -14.05
C ASP A 27 8.57 5.28 -15.14
N GLN A 28 8.17 5.00 -16.37
CA GLN A 28 8.26 5.90 -17.52
C GLN A 28 7.05 6.84 -17.63
N GLY A 29 5.92 6.47 -17.02
CA GLY A 29 4.68 7.22 -17.06
C GLY A 29 4.64 8.41 -16.08
N PRO A 30 3.51 9.10 -15.98
CA PRO A 30 3.34 10.30 -15.14
C PRO A 30 3.12 9.99 -13.64
N TYR A 31 3.36 8.77 -13.22
CA TYR A 31 3.11 8.32 -11.85
C TYR A 31 4.21 8.74 -10.89
N SER A 32 3.84 9.05 -9.65
CA SER A 32 4.78 9.37 -8.55
C SER A 32 5.37 8.14 -7.88
N SER A 33 4.62 7.04 -7.88
CA SER A 33 5.00 5.81 -7.19
C SER A 33 4.47 4.56 -7.90
N LEU A 34 5.17 3.46 -7.67
CA LEU A 34 4.75 2.09 -7.89
C LEU A 34 4.45 1.48 -6.53
N ALA A 35 3.24 0.99 -6.34
CA ALA A 35 2.84 0.41 -5.07
C ALA A 35 2.45 -1.07 -5.20
N LEU A 36 2.52 -1.81 -4.10
CA LEU A 36 2.00 -3.18 -4.01
C LEU A 36 1.58 -3.52 -2.59
N GLY A 37 0.52 -4.33 -2.47
CA GLY A 37 0.01 -4.85 -1.20
C GLY A 37 0.37 -6.32 -1.00
N GLU A 38 0.41 -6.76 0.24
CA GLU A 38 0.71 -8.13 0.60
C GLU A 38 -0.55 -8.99 0.72
N ARG A 39 -0.46 -10.21 0.20
CA ARG A 39 -1.37 -11.32 0.45
C ARG A 39 -0.57 -12.61 0.46
N ILE A 40 -0.83 -13.51 1.41
CA ILE A 40 -0.19 -14.82 1.49
C ILE A 40 -1.07 -15.85 0.79
N CYS A 41 -2.30 -16.03 1.27
CA CYS A 41 -3.26 -16.98 0.69
C CYS A 41 -4.05 -16.36 -0.47
N PHE A 42 -3.33 -16.03 -1.55
CA PHE A 42 -3.93 -15.43 -2.75
C PHE A 42 -3.10 -15.81 -4.00
N PRO A 43 -3.67 -15.85 -5.21
CA PRO A 43 -2.92 -16.12 -6.44
C PRO A 43 -2.05 -14.91 -6.84
N SER A 44 -1.29 -14.39 -5.90
CA SER A 44 -0.36 -13.27 -6.06
C SER A 44 1.09 -13.75 -6.01
N PRO A 45 2.02 -13.08 -6.71
CA PRO A 45 3.44 -13.34 -6.50
C PRO A 45 3.84 -12.97 -5.05
N GLU A 46 4.88 -13.61 -4.54
CA GLU A 46 5.40 -13.31 -3.21
C GLU A 46 5.85 -11.85 -3.12
N PHE A 47 5.45 -11.20 -2.04
CA PHE A 47 5.51 -9.76 -1.86
C PHE A 47 6.94 -9.21 -1.88
N MET A 48 7.86 -9.74 -1.05
CA MET A 48 9.22 -9.21 -0.94
C MET A 48 10.07 -9.49 -2.18
N ALA A 49 9.86 -10.66 -2.82
CA ALA A 49 10.51 -10.98 -4.09
C ALA A 49 10.08 -10.01 -5.20
N THR A 50 8.79 -9.68 -5.25
CA THR A 50 8.23 -8.73 -6.22
C THR A 50 8.73 -7.30 -5.97
N LEU A 51 8.74 -6.86 -4.71
CA LEU A 51 9.23 -5.54 -4.32
C LEU A 51 10.72 -5.37 -4.67
N GLY A 52 11.54 -6.41 -4.39
CA GLY A 52 12.96 -6.43 -4.75
C GLY A 52 13.17 -6.37 -6.27
N ALA A 53 12.38 -7.08 -7.05
CA ALA A 53 12.42 -6.98 -8.51
C ALA A 53 12.05 -5.57 -9.00
N CYS A 54 11.00 -4.94 -8.45
CA CYS A 54 10.63 -3.57 -8.78
C CYS A 54 11.74 -2.57 -8.44
N ALA A 55 12.49 -2.78 -7.36
CA ALA A 55 13.58 -1.90 -6.97
C ALA A 55 14.66 -1.78 -8.04
N VAL A 56 14.97 -2.88 -8.73
CA VAL A 56 15.99 -2.90 -9.80
C VAL A 56 15.41 -2.67 -11.21
N LEU A 57 14.10 -2.81 -11.39
CA LEU A 57 13.44 -2.56 -12.68
C LEU A 57 13.05 -1.10 -12.90
N THR A 58 13.05 -0.28 -11.84
CA THR A 58 12.63 1.13 -11.85
C THR A 58 13.75 2.04 -11.39
N ASN A 59 13.75 3.30 -11.84
CA ASN A 59 14.78 4.28 -11.49
C ASN A 59 14.23 5.58 -10.87
N ARG A 60 12.96 5.90 -11.09
CA ARG A 60 12.39 7.20 -10.76
C ARG A 60 11.29 7.15 -9.69
N VAL A 61 10.32 6.25 -9.86
CA VAL A 61 9.15 6.19 -8.99
C VAL A 61 9.50 5.73 -7.59
N LYS A 62 8.79 6.26 -6.58
CA LYS A 62 8.85 5.69 -5.23
C LYS A 62 8.28 4.27 -5.24
N LEU A 63 8.80 3.44 -4.37
CA LEU A 63 8.27 2.09 -4.11
C LEU A 63 7.47 2.14 -2.82
N VAL A 64 6.17 1.94 -2.90
CA VAL A 64 5.27 2.06 -1.75
C VAL A 64 4.65 0.70 -1.42
N THR A 65 4.83 0.26 -0.18
CA THR A 65 4.08 -0.91 0.27
C THR A 65 2.70 -0.47 0.78
N THR A 66 1.62 -1.15 0.33
CA THR A 66 0.23 -0.75 0.68
C THR A 66 -0.67 -1.96 0.93
N VAL A 67 -0.53 -2.71 2.01
CA VAL A 67 0.45 -2.56 3.07
C VAL A 67 1.10 -3.91 3.36
N ILE A 68 2.21 -3.93 4.08
CA ILE A 68 2.76 -5.16 4.69
C ILE A 68 1.86 -5.53 5.87
N VAL A 69 1.44 -6.78 5.96
CA VAL A 69 0.74 -7.31 7.14
C VAL A 69 1.76 -7.61 8.24
N LEU A 70 2.31 -6.55 8.84
CA LEU A 70 3.53 -6.61 9.66
C LEU A 70 3.47 -7.61 10.83
N PRO A 71 2.32 -7.84 11.53
CA PRO A 71 2.25 -8.84 12.60
C PRO A 71 2.46 -10.30 12.15
N THR A 72 2.42 -10.59 10.86
CA THR A 72 2.67 -11.95 10.33
C THR A 72 4.15 -12.23 10.07
N HIS A 73 5.02 -11.26 10.31
CA HIS A 73 6.44 -11.34 10.00
C HIS A 73 7.33 -11.27 11.24
N ASN A 74 8.53 -11.83 11.10
CA ASN A 74 9.61 -11.57 12.04
C ASN A 74 10.19 -10.17 11.77
N PRO A 75 10.20 -9.24 12.73
CA PRO A 75 10.60 -7.85 12.52
C PRO A 75 12.09 -7.69 12.17
N VAL A 76 12.95 -8.58 12.63
CA VAL A 76 14.40 -8.54 12.33
C VAL A 76 14.64 -8.89 10.87
N VAL A 77 13.99 -9.95 10.39
CA VAL A 77 14.08 -10.37 8.98
C VAL A 77 13.46 -9.31 8.07
N MET A 78 12.30 -8.77 8.45
CA MET A 78 11.64 -7.72 7.70
C MET A 78 12.48 -6.43 7.63
N ALA A 79 13.11 -6.03 8.73
CA ALA A 79 14.03 -4.88 8.74
C ALA A 79 15.18 -5.06 7.72
N LYS A 80 15.76 -6.28 7.66
CA LYS A 80 16.81 -6.61 6.68
C LYS A 80 16.29 -6.58 5.24
N HIS A 81 15.13 -7.15 4.97
CA HIS A 81 14.51 -7.12 3.65
C HIS A 81 14.29 -5.68 3.17
N LEU A 82 13.63 -4.85 3.98
CA LEU A 82 13.31 -3.48 3.63
C LEU A 82 14.55 -2.60 3.47
N ALA A 83 15.55 -2.77 4.32
CA ALA A 83 16.84 -2.09 4.15
C ALA A 83 17.54 -2.50 2.83
N THR A 84 17.46 -3.79 2.45
CA THR A 84 17.98 -4.26 1.17
C THR A 84 17.26 -3.63 -0.02
N VAL A 85 15.92 -3.58 0.04
CA VAL A 85 15.11 -2.91 -1.00
C VAL A 85 15.41 -1.41 -1.06
N ASP A 86 15.64 -0.76 0.08
CA ASP A 86 16.00 0.66 0.13
C ASP A 86 17.35 0.92 -0.54
N VAL A 87 18.34 0.04 -0.32
CA VAL A 87 19.63 0.09 -1.01
C VAL A 87 19.46 -0.13 -2.52
N PHE A 88 18.71 -1.15 -2.93
CA PHE A 88 18.52 -1.48 -4.35
C PHE A 88 17.71 -0.41 -5.10
N SER A 89 16.82 0.26 -4.40
CA SER A 89 16.03 1.36 -4.95
C SER A 89 16.70 2.73 -4.82
N GLU A 90 17.91 2.81 -4.29
CA GLU A 90 18.63 4.08 -4.06
C GLU A 90 17.81 5.08 -3.21
N GLY A 91 17.17 4.57 -2.14
CA GLY A 91 16.44 5.40 -1.18
C GLY A 91 15.04 5.83 -1.64
N ARG A 92 14.38 5.07 -2.53
CA ARG A 92 13.02 5.38 -3.01
C ARG A 92 11.91 4.65 -2.25
N LEU A 93 12.24 3.82 -1.24
CA LEU A 93 11.28 3.03 -0.49
C LEU A 93 10.44 3.88 0.47
N VAL A 94 9.13 3.62 0.51
CA VAL A 94 8.17 4.07 1.53
C VAL A 94 7.46 2.85 2.09
N VAL A 95 7.54 2.65 3.40
CA VAL A 95 7.06 1.44 4.06
C VAL A 95 5.66 1.66 4.63
N GLY A 96 4.64 1.17 3.95
CA GLY A 96 3.29 1.10 4.50
C GLY A 96 3.08 -0.21 5.25
N VAL A 97 2.62 -0.14 6.48
CA VAL A 97 2.38 -1.30 7.35
C VAL A 97 0.95 -1.31 7.87
N GLY A 98 0.38 -2.48 8.03
CA GLY A 98 -0.96 -2.67 8.57
C GLY A 98 -1.07 -3.95 9.37
N THR A 99 -2.23 -4.13 10.01
CA THR A 99 -2.49 -5.34 10.81
C THR A 99 -3.11 -6.47 10.00
N GLY A 100 -3.60 -6.21 8.78
CA GLY A 100 -4.39 -7.18 8.05
C GLY A 100 -5.69 -7.58 8.76
N GLY A 101 -6.48 -8.42 8.13
CA GLY A 101 -7.77 -8.86 8.69
C GLY A 101 -8.17 -10.25 8.24
N ARG A 102 -7.38 -10.92 7.40
CA ARG A 102 -7.70 -12.25 6.87
C ARG A 102 -7.10 -13.33 7.74
N GLU A 103 -7.95 -14.22 8.24
CA GLU A 103 -7.56 -15.33 9.09
C GLU A 103 -6.60 -16.28 8.36
N GLU A 104 -6.86 -16.57 7.09
CA GLU A 104 -6.04 -17.47 6.28
C GLU A 104 -4.57 -17.01 6.14
N ASP A 105 -4.29 -15.70 6.04
CA ASP A 105 -2.93 -15.18 5.99
C ASP A 105 -2.20 -15.37 7.32
N TYR A 106 -2.91 -15.21 8.44
CA TYR A 106 -2.37 -15.50 9.78
C TYR A 106 -2.10 -16.98 10.00
N LEU A 107 -3.03 -17.84 9.59
CA LEU A 107 -2.84 -19.30 9.65
C LEU A 107 -1.64 -19.75 8.81
N ALA A 108 -1.51 -19.25 7.59
CA ALA A 108 -0.42 -19.58 6.69
C ALA A 108 0.95 -19.10 7.19
N SER A 109 1.00 -17.97 7.88
CA SER A 109 2.23 -17.45 8.50
C SER A 109 2.58 -18.14 9.84
N GLY A 110 1.67 -18.93 10.40
CA GLY A 110 1.84 -19.53 11.72
C GLY A 110 1.70 -18.54 12.88
N THR A 111 1.05 -17.40 12.64
CA THR A 111 0.83 -16.36 13.65
C THR A 111 -0.62 -16.33 14.13
N ASP A 112 -0.84 -15.81 15.34
CA ASP A 112 -2.16 -15.77 15.97
C ASP A 112 -2.92 -14.49 15.63
N LEU A 113 -4.08 -14.62 14.96
CA LEU A 113 -4.95 -13.49 14.63
C LEU A 113 -5.56 -12.83 15.88
N SER A 114 -5.71 -13.58 17.00
CA SER A 114 -6.32 -13.09 18.24
C SER A 114 -5.40 -12.17 19.06
N GLN A 115 -4.12 -12.10 18.74
CA GLN A 115 -3.14 -11.25 19.41
C GLN A 115 -3.51 -9.74 19.31
N LYS A 116 -2.95 -8.91 20.19
CA LYS A 116 -3.12 -7.46 20.13
C LYS A 116 -2.37 -6.88 18.92
N ARG A 117 -2.88 -7.10 17.72
CA ARG A 117 -2.20 -6.84 16.43
C ARG A 117 -1.65 -5.43 16.27
N ILE A 118 -2.33 -4.41 16.79
CA ILE A 118 -1.83 -3.02 16.77
C ILE A 118 -0.55 -2.93 17.61
N SER A 119 -0.55 -3.42 18.83
CA SER A 119 0.64 -3.39 19.70
C SER A 119 1.81 -4.22 19.14
N VAL A 120 1.52 -5.34 18.49
CA VAL A 120 2.55 -6.14 17.80
C VAL A 120 3.14 -5.36 16.63
N MET A 121 2.31 -4.72 15.82
CA MET A 121 2.77 -3.87 14.71
C MET A 121 3.66 -2.71 15.22
N GLU A 122 3.27 -2.03 16.29
CA GLU A 122 4.06 -0.96 16.94
C GLU A 122 5.43 -1.47 17.37
N SER A 123 5.46 -2.58 18.10
CA SER A 123 6.71 -3.21 18.57
C SER A 123 7.61 -3.63 17.40
N HIS A 124 7.02 -4.12 16.31
CA HIS A 124 7.78 -4.48 15.11
C HIS A 124 8.36 -3.26 14.41
N VAL A 125 7.61 -2.15 14.28
CA VAL A 125 8.12 -0.89 13.73
C VAL A 125 9.28 -0.35 14.58
N GLU A 126 9.13 -0.36 15.92
CA GLU A 126 10.20 0.05 16.83
C GLU A 126 11.46 -0.79 16.65
N THR A 127 11.32 -2.12 16.57
CA THR A 127 12.42 -3.05 16.34
C THR A 127 13.13 -2.79 15.02
N MET A 128 12.37 -2.59 13.93
CA MET A 128 12.94 -2.26 12.63
C MET A 128 13.72 -0.95 12.66
N ARG A 129 13.20 0.09 13.31
CA ARG A 129 13.87 1.40 13.44
C ARG A 129 15.19 1.31 14.23
N LYS A 130 15.22 0.54 15.31
CA LYS A 130 16.45 0.25 16.06
C LYS A 130 17.50 -0.40 15.18
N ILE A 131 17.14 -1.41 14.42
CA ILE A 131 18.04 -2.07 13.47
C ILE A 131 18.56 -1.08 12.43
N TRP A 132 17.67 -0.27 11.83
CA TRP A 132 18.06 0.70 10.81
C TRP A 132 18.97 1.82 11.33
N SER A 133 18.89 2.14 12.63
CA SER A 133 19.81 3.07 13.29
C SER A 133 21.15 2.46 13.68
N GLY A 134 21.34 1.15 13.47
CA GLY A 134 22.57 0.44 13.78
C GLY A 134 22.62 -0.22 15.17
N GLU A 135 21.47 -0.26 15.86
CA GLU A 135 21.37 -0.92 17.16
C GLU A 135 21.34 -2.44 17.00
N ASN A 136 22.14 -3.15 17.80
CA ASN A 136 22.07 -4.61 17.84
C ASN A 136 20.96 -5.07 18.78
N VAL A 137 19.81 -5.41 18.20
CA VAL A 137 18.62 -5.87 18.95
C VAL A 137 18.57 -7.39 19.16
N VAL A 138 19.51 -8.14 18.59
CA VAL A 138 19.55 -9.60 18.70
C VAL A 138 20.68 -10.01 19.64
N GLU A 139 20.31 -10.38 20.87
CA GLU A 139 21.26 -10.79 21.88
C GLU A 139 22.06 -12.04 21.44
N GLY A 140 23.37 -12.08 21.77
CA GLY A 140 24.24 -13.21 21.49
C GLY A 140 24.75 -13.29 20.03
N THR A 141 24.37 -12.36 19.15
CA THR A 141 24.95 -12.32 17.79
C THR A 141 26.28 -11.59 17.77
N LEU A 142 27.23 -12.09 16.95
CA LEU A 142 28.54 -11.47 16.77
C LEU A 142 28.53 -10.27 15.83
N ARG A 143 27.48 -10.11 15.04
CA ARG A 143 27.38 -9.06 14.00
C ARG A 143 26.00 -8.43 14.03
N PRO A 144 25.91 -7.11 13.74
CA PRO A 144 24.63 -6.45 13.59
C PRO A 144 23.88 -6.95 12.35
N VAL A 145 22.60 -6.60 12.28
CA VAL A 145 21.76 -6.90 11.11
C VAL A 145 21.99 -5.83 10.04
N GLU A 146 22.64 -6.21 8.96
CA GLU A 146 22.95 -5.35 7.80
C GLU A 146 22.33 -5.93 6.51
N PRO A 147 22.19 -5.12 5.41
CA PRO A 147 22.65 -3.73 5.26
C PRO A 147 21.79 -2.74 6.05
N TYR A 148 22.33 -1.54 6.26
CA TYR A 148 21.52 -0.40 6.72
C TYR A 148 20.87 0.30 5.52
N PRO A 149 19.66 0.90 5.69
CA PRO A 149 19.04 1.66 4.62
C PRO A 149 19.87 2.90 4.25
N ILE A 150 19.76 3.33 2.98
CA ILE A 150 20.34 4.58 2.51
C ILE A 150 19.66 5.78 3.16
N GLN A 151 18.33 5.72 3.26
CA GLN A 151 17.52 6.76 3.91
C GLN A 151 17.84 6.82 5.42
N LYS A 152 17.95 8.03 6.00
CA LYS A 152 18.25 8.22 7.41
C LYS A 152 17.10 8.96 8.11
N PRO A 153 16.65 8.49 9.28
CA PRO A 153 17.14 7.36 10.09
C PRO A 153 16.68 5.99 9.54
N GLY A 154 15.87 5.95 8.51
CA GLY A 154 15.32 4.80 7.81
C GLY A 154 14.29 5.22 6.77
N PRO A 155 13.73 4.32 5.99
CA PRO A 155 12.61 4.62 5.11
C PRO A 155 11.43 5.18 5.91
N PRO A 156 10.67 6.16 5.38
CA PRO A 156 9.46 6.64 6.03
C PRO A 156 8.44 5.51 6.19
N VAL A 157 7.79 5.46 7.35
CA VAL A 157 6.79 4.43 7.67
C VAL A 157 5.42 5.07 7.76
N ILE A 158 4.46 4.58 6.97
CA ILE A 158 3.05 5.01 6.96
C ILE A 158 2.14 3.89 7.47
N ALA A 159 1.05 4.24 8.13
CA ALA A 159 0.15 3.29 8.77
C ALA A 159 -1.10 3.01 7.94
N GLY A 160 -1.32 1.74 7.58
CA GLY A 160 -2.59 1.25 7.03
C GLY A 160 -3.55 0.91 8.15
N VAL A 161 -4.11 1.93 8.77
CA VAL A 161 -5.04 1.81 9.90
C VAL A 161 -6.36 2.51 9.60
N MET A 162 -7.40 1.98 10.17
CA MET A 162 -8.75 2.56 10.14
C MET A 162 -9.31 2.62 11.56
N GLY A 163 -10.13 3.63 11.82
CA GLY A 163 -10.79 3.83 13.09
C GLY A 163 -9.91 4.46 14.18
N PRO A 164 -10.55 4.98 15.26
CA PRO A 164 -9.93 5.90 16.20
C PRO A 164 -8.71 5.33 16.94
N LYS A 165 -8.79 4.06 17.38
CA LYS A 165 -7.67 3.42 18.11
C LYS A 165 -6.42 3.25 17.25
N GLY A 166 -6.61 2.85 15.99
CA GLY A 166 -5.49 2.70 15.05
C GLY A 166 -4.86 4.04 14.70
N LEU A 167 -5.68 5.08 14.50
CA LEU A 167 -5.21 6.43 14.19
C LEU A 167 -4.47 7.06 15.37
N ALA A 168 -4.99 6.94 16.60
CA ALA A 168 -4.32 7.42 17.81
C ALA A 168 -2.94 6.76 18.02
N SER A 169 -2.84 5.46 17.76
CA SER A 169 -1.57 4.74 17.76
C SER A 169 -0.63 5.27 16.67
N ALA A 170 -1.10 5.33 15.42
CA ALA A 170 -0.31 5.76 14.27
C ALA A 170 0.27 7.17 14.43
N ALA A 171 -0.45 8.09 15.05
CA ALA A 171 -0.02 9.46 15.29
C ALA A 171 1.28 9.58 16.12
N ILE A 172 1.61 8.54 16.90
CA ILE A 172 2.81 8.51 17.74
C ILE A 172 4.06 8.09 16.93
N TRP A 173 3.91 7.15 16.00
CA TRP A 173 5.07 6.51 15.37
C TRP A 173 5.10 6.61 13.85
N SER A 174 4.02 6.95 13.16
CA SER A 174 4.01 6.96 11.70
C SER A 174 4.13 8.35 11.10
N GLU A 175 4.55 8.41 9.84
CA GLU A 175 4.63 9.66 9.07
C GLU A 175 3.24 10.06 8.51
N GLY A 176 2.25 9.17 8.55
CA GLY A 176 0.92 9.40 8.03
C GLY A 176 0.12 8.12 7.82
N ILE A 177 -0.92 8.18 7.02
CA ILE A 177 -1.83 7.07 6.77
C ILE A 177 -1.79 6.58 5.32
N SER A 178 -2.02 5.28 5.14
CA SER A 178 -2.35 4.62 3.88
C SER A 178 -3.81 4.21 3.91
N GLY A 179 -4.68 5.10 3.46
CA GLY A 179 -6.13 4.91 3.46
C GLY A 179 -6.64 4.17 2.22
N MET A 180 -7.95 3.88 2.24
CA MET A 180 -8.67 3.25 1.13
C MET A 180 -10.08 3.84 1.04
N SER A 181 -10.46 4.33 -0.13
CA SER A 181 -11.85 4.65 -0.46
C SER A 181 -12.45 3.44 -1.17
N MET A 182 -13.38 2.78 -0.50
CA MET A 182 -13.99 1.55 -1.01
C MET A 182 -14.87 1.78 -2.24
N THR A 183 -15.52 2.92 -2.32
CA THR A 183 -16.44 3.28 -3.40
C THR A 183 -15.86 4.34 -4.34
N ALA A 184 -14.57 4.61 -4.25
CA ALA A 184 -13.87 5.66 -5.00
C ALA A 184 -14.54 7.03 -4.87
N ARG A 185 -15.02 7.40 -3.69
CA ARG A 185 -15.64 8.69 -3.38
C ARG A 185 -14.73 9.56 -2.55
N ALA A 186 -14.64 10.83 -2.91
CA ALA A 186 -13.77 11.79 -2.23
C ALA A 186 -14.21 12.06 -0.78
N ASP A 187 -15.51 12.06 -0.48
CA ASP A 187 -16.04 12.23 0.87
C ASP A 187 -15.64 11.12 1.86
N GLU A 188 -15.46 9.87 1.38
CA GLU A 188 -14.89 8.79 2.20
C GLU A 188 -13.44 9.11 2.62
N ALA A 189 -12.64 9.58 1.68
CA ALA A 189 -11.25 9.95 1.96
C ALA A 189 -11.18 11.19 2.87
N GLU A 190 -11.99 12.20 2.62
CA GLU A 190 -12.06 13.41 3.44
C GLU A 190 -12.42 13.10 4.90
N ALA A 191 -13.42 12.24 5.12
CA ALA A 191 -13.79 11.79 6.45
C ALA A 191 -12.63 11.08 7.17
N ALA A 192 -11.91 10.18 6.48
CA ALA A 192 -10.74 9.49 7.04
C ALA A 192 -9.59 10.47 7.33
N PHE A 193 -9.35 11.43 6.45
CA PHE A 193 -8.30 12.45 6.62
C PHE A 193 -8.59 13.38 7.78
N ASN A 194 -9.84 13.78 7.99
CA ASN A 194 -10.22 14.61 9.14
C ASN A 194 -10.00 13.86 10.46
N GLN A 195 -10.34 12.57 10.53
CA GLN A 195 -10.02 11.74 11.69
C GLN A 195 -8.50 11.61 11.92
N ALA A 196 -7.71 11.44 10.86
CA ALA A 196 -6.27 11.41 10.97
C ALA A 196 -5.69 12.74 11.48
N ARG A 197 -6.08 13.87 10.90
CA ARG A 197 -5.66 15.21 11.36
C ARG A 197 -5.97 15.41 12.85
N GLN A 198 -7.17 15.04 13.27
CA GLN A 198 -7.58 15.12 14.67
C GLN A 198 -6.68 14.25 15.57
N ALA A 199 -6.42 12.99 15.19
CA ALA A 199 -5.58 12.09 15.98
C ALA A 199 -4.14 12.63 16.14
N TRP A 200 -3.56 13.22 15.08
CA TRP A 200 -2.22 13.85 15.14
C TRP A 200 -2.22 15.11 16.01
N GLN A 201 -3.29 15.89 15.97
CA GLN A 201 -3.43 17.06 16.85
C GLN A 201 -3.57 16.64 18.33
N GLU A 202 -4.37 15.62 18.62
CA GLU A 202 -4.56 15.09 20.00
C GLU A 202 -3.29 14.45 20.56
N ALA A 203 -2.43 13.91 19.70
CA ALA A 203 -1.14 13.33 20.09
C ALA A 203 -0.01 14.37 20.23
N ASP A 204 -0.29 15.67 20.04
CA ASP A 204 0.72 16.75 20.00
C ASP A 204 1.87 16.43 19.04
N ALA A 205 1.56 15.74 17.92
CA ALA A 205 2.54 15.33 16.94
C ALA A 205 3.21 16.56 16.30
N THR A 206 4.54 16.53 16.22
CA THR A 206 5.34 17.66 15.69
C THR A 206 5.20 17.83 14.17
N LYS A 207 4.65 16.84 13.50
CA LYS A 207 4.45 16.83 12.03
C LYS A 207 2.98 16.63 11.71
N THR A 208 2.53 17.23 10.62
CA THR A 208 1.25 16.90 10.02
C THR A 208 1.32 15.53 9.33
N PRO A 209 0.24 14.71 9.38
CA PRO A 209 0.25 13.40 8.72
C PRO A 209 0.31 13.52 7.20
N GLN A 210 1.04 12.64 6.54
CA GLN A 210 0.86 12.38 5.13
C GLN A 210 -0.49 11.67 4.93
N LEU A 211 -1.31 12.21 4.04
CA LEU A 211 -2.68 11.74 3.80
C LEU A 211 -2.74 11.03 2.46
N ASN A 212 -2.52 9.72 2.48
CA ASN A 212 -2.56 8.90 1.30
C ASN A 212 -3.85 8.06 1.27
N THR A 213 -4.39 7.86 0.08
CA THR A 213 -5.57 7.01 -0.15
C THR A 213 -5.41 6.21 -1.43
N ALA A 214 -6.31 5.27 -1.64
CA ALA A 214 -6.36 4.43 -2.83
C ALA A 214 -7.80 4.09 -3.20
N PHE A 215 -8.04 3.70 -4.45
CA PHE A 215 -9.27 3.04 -4.86
C PHE A 215 -9.03 2.13 -6.07
N TRP A 216 -9.87 1.10 -6.22
CA TRP A 216 -9.90 0.26 -7.41
C TRP A 216 -10.48 1.03 -8.59
N PHE A 217 -9.94 0.80 -9.78
CA PHE A 217 -10.44 1.44 -10.99
C PHE A 217 -10.43 0.48 -12.20
N ALA A 218 -11.30 0.76 -13.13
CA ALA A 218 -11.26 0.28 -14.51
C ALA A 218 -11.80 1.34 -15.46
N LEU A 219 -11.28 1.34 -16.69
CA LEU A 219 -11.65 2.29 -17.75
C LEU A 219 -12.20 1.58 -18.97
N GLY A 220 -13.17 2.22 -19.65
CA GLY A 220 -13.70 1.79 -20.92
C GLY A 220 -14.97 0.93 -20.82
N GLU A 221 -15.34 0.32 -21.96
CA GLU A 221 -16.63 -0.38 -22.13
C GLU A 221 -16.81 -1.60 -21.21
N ASN A 222 -15.71 -2.27 -20.84
CA ASN A 222 -15.72 -3.45 -19.98
C ASN A 222 -15.47 -3.14 -18.50
N ALA A 223 -15.44 -1.87 -18.10
CA ALA A 223 -15.06 -1.44 -16.75
C ALA A 223 -15.95 -2.07 -15.66
N ASP A 224 -17.25 -2.15 -15.88
CA ASP A 224 -18.18 -2.76 -14.93
C ASP A 224 -17.86 -4.22 -14.67
N GLN A 225 -17.76 -5.02 -15.75
CA GLN A 225 -17.47 -6.45 -15.64
C GLN A 225 -16.08 -6.72 -15.04
N GLN A 226 -15.09 -5.89 -15.39
CA GLN A 226 -13.73 -6.00 -14.89
C GLN A 226 -13.68 -5.79 -13.37
N VAL A 227 -14.27 -4.70 -12.86
CA VAL A 227 -14.32 -4.41 -11.42
C VAL A 227 -15.16 -5.46 -10.67
N GLU A 228 -16.31 -5.87 -11.22
CA GLU A 228 -17.16 -6.91 -10.64
C GLU A 228 -16.39 -8.23 -10.46
N THR A 229 -15.71 -8.67 -11.51
CA THR A 229 -14.91 -9.90 -11.49
C THR A 229 -13.80 -9.82 -10.44
N HIS A 230 -13.07 -8.71 -10.42
CA HIS A 230 -11.99 -8.46 -9.46
C HIS A 230 -12.51 -8.48 -8.02
N LEU A 231 -13.53 -7.67 -7.72
CA LEU A 231 -14.04 -7.52 -6.35
C LEU A 231 -14.72 -8.80 -5.84
N THR A 232 -15.41 -9.54 -6.71
CA THR A 232 -15.97 -10.85 -6.34
C THR A 232 -14.90 -11.82 -5.89
N ARG A 233 -13.75 -11.88 -6.59
CA ARG A 233 -12.60 -12.69 -6.21
C ARG A 233 -11.90 -12.14 -4.97
N TYR A 234 -11.72 -10.82 -4.88
CA TYR A 234 -11.03 -10.16 -3.78
C TYR A 234 -11.76 -10.33 -2.44
N PHE A 235 -13.10 -10.29 -2.45
CA PHE A 235 -13.94 -10.40 -1.26
C PHE A 235 -14.55 -11.78 -1.04
N ASN A 236 -13.97 -12.84 -1.60
CA ASN A 236 -14.48 -14.22 -1.44
C ASN A 236 -14.50 -14.73 0.01
N TRP A 237 -13.77 -14.07 0.90
CA TRP A 237 -13.66 -14.36 2.34
C TRP A 237 -14.71 -13.62 3.20
N VAL A 238 -15.49 -12.73 2.60
CA VAL A 238 -16.57 -11.97 3.26
C VAL A 238 -17.90 -12.70 3.03
N ASP A 239 -18.85 -12.58 3.97
CA ASP A 239 -20.18 -13.12 3.78
C ASP A 239 -20.86 -12.62 2.50
N GLU A 240 -21.79 -13.42 1.96
CA GLU A 240 -22.40 -13.18 0.65
C GLU A 240 -23.07 -11.81 0.54
N GLY A 241 -23.83 -11.39 1.56
CA GLY A 241 -24.55 -10.11 1.53
C GLY A 241 -23.62 -8.91 1.52
N SER A 242 -22.61 -8.91 2.37
CA SER A 242 -21.58 -7.88 2.42
C SER A 242 -20.75 -7.85 1.12
N ARG A 243 -20.40 -9.02 0.59
CA ARG A 243 -19.67 -9.15 -0.69
C ARG A 243 -20.46 -8.53 -1.83
N GLN A 244 -21.76 -8.85 -1.98
CA GLN A 244 -22.60 -8.28 -3.04
C GLN A 244 -22.67 -6.74 -2.95
N ALA A 245 -22.80 -6.17 -1.75
CA ALA A 245 -22.79 -4.73 -1.57
C ALA A 245 -21.42 -4.11 -1.97
N MET A 246 -20.31 -4.72 -1.56
CA MET A 246 -18.97 -4.27 -1.93
C MET A 246 -18.71 -4.35 -3.44
N VAL A 247 -19.13 -5.42 -4.08
CA VAL A 247 -19.02 -5.61 -5.53
C VAL A 247 -19.86 -4.60 -6.29
N LYS A 248 -21.09 -4.35 -5.84
CA LYS A 248 -22.01 -3.43 -6.51
C LYS A 248 -21.55 -1.97 -6.46
N HIS A 249 -20.97 -1.54 -5.35
CA HIS A 249 -20.66 -0.13 -5.10
C HIS A 249 -19.16 0.17 -5.06
N GLY A 250 -18.30 -0.85 -5.04
CA GLY A 250 -16.86 -0.71 -4.89
C GLY A 250 -16.16 -0.27 -6.16
N GLY A 251 -15.10 0.51 -5.99
CA GLY A 251 -14.22 0.95 -7.06
C GLY A 251 -14.82 1.98 -8.00
N PHE A 252 -13.99 2.51 -8.86
CA PHE A 252 -14.36 3.40 -9.97
C PHE A 252 -14.53 2.58 -11.26
N ARG A 253 -15.58 2.89 -12.02
CA ARG A 253 -15.91 2.32 -13.32
C ARG A 253 -16.39 3.44 -14.22
N GLY A 254 -15.78 3.64 -15.37
CA GLY A 254 -16.22 4.73 -16.24
C GLY A 254 -15.23 5.11 -17.31
N SER A 255 -15.44 6.29 -17.87
CA SER A 255 -14.60 6.90 -18.89
C SER A 255 -13.38 7.63 -18.29
N ALA A 256 -12.42 7.93 -19.16
CA ALA A 256 -11.25 8.75 -18.82
C ALA A 256 -11.65 10.14 -18.29
N ALA A 257 -12.70 10.77 -18.86
CA ALA A 257 -13.19 12.08 -18.39
C ALA A 257 -13.75 11.99 -16.97
N GLU A 258 -14.56 10.97 -16.66
CA GLU A 258 -15.11 10.76 -15.32
C GLU A 258 -14.01 10.44 -14.30
N LEU A 259 -12.96 9.67 -14.69
CA LEU A 259 -11.81 9.45 -13.82
C LEU A 259 -11.08 10.76 -13.53
N LYS A 260 -10.88 11.61 -14.53
CA LYS A 260 -10.25 12.92 -14.34
C LYS A 260 -11.00 13.80 -13.33
N ASP A 261 -12.32 13.86 -13.44
CA ASP A 261 -13.15 14.62 -12.48
C ASP A 261 -13.11 14.00 -11.09
N ARG A 262 -13.06 12.66 -11.00
CA ARG A 262 -12.88 11.94 -9.74
C ARG A 262 -11.56 12.31 -9.08
N LEU A 263 -10.46 12.29 -9.82
CA LEU A 263 -9.13 12.63 -9.30
C LEU A 263 -9.03 14.09 -8.82
N LYS A 264 -9.69 15.02 -9.50
CA LYS A 264 -9.81 16.42 -9.04
C LYS A 264 -10.55 16.52 -7.70
N ALA A 265 -11.70 15.82 -7.57
CA ALA A 265 -12.44 15.79 -6.31
C ALA A 265 -11.60 15.25 -5.14
N PHE A 266 -10.76 14.23 -5.38
CA PHE A 266 -9.82 13.76 -4.35
C PHE A 266 -8.71 14.77 -4.05
N ALA A 267 -8.23 15.53 -5.03
CA ALA A 267 -7.24 16.58 -4.79
C ALA A 267 -7.78 17.67 -3.86
N ASP A 268 -9.07 18.01 -3.97
CA ASP A 268 -9.73 19.01 -3.13
C ASP A 268 -9.85 18.59 -1.65
N THR A 269 -9.74 17.28 -1.33
CA THR A 269 -9.72 16.79 0.06
C THR A 269 -8.42 17.07 0.80
N GLY A 270 -7.39 17.50 0.08
CA GLY A 270 -6.03 17.70 0.61
C GLY A 270 -5.22 16.40 0.70
N ALA A 271 -5.54 15.40 -0.14
CA ALA A 271 -4.72 14.20 -0.27
C ALA A 271 -3.31 14.53 -0.76
N ASP A 272 -2.27 13.96 -0.14
CA ASP A 272 -0.89 14.07 -0.60
C ASP A 272 -0.63 13.16 -1.80
N GLU A 273 -1.09 11.91 -1.71
CA GLU A 273 -0.97 10.93 -2.78
C GLU A 273 -2.21 10.01 -2.86
N LEU A 274 -2.63 9.72 -4.09
CA LEU A 274 -3.68 8.76 -4.38
C LEU A 274 -3.10 7.63 -5.23
N LEU A 275 -3.33 6.38 -4.80
CA LEU A 275 -2.91 5.18 -5.51
C LEU A 275 -4.09 4.62 -6.32
N LEU A 276 -3.92 4.53 -7.62
CA LEU A 276 -4.84 3.83 -8.50
C LEU A 276 -4.58 2.33 -8.42
N ILE A 277 -5.61 1.54 -8.08
CA ILE A 277 -5.52 0.08 -7.98
C ILE A 277 -6.19 -0.53 -9.20
N PRO A 278 -5.43 -1.07 -10.16
CA PRO A 278 -5.99 -1.69 -11.35
C PRO A 278 -6.70 -3.01 -11.00
N THR A 279 -7.74 -3.31 -11.75
CA THR A 279 -8.54 -4.53 -11.60
C THR A 279 -8.34 -5.50 -12.78
N SER A 280 -7.26 -5.31 -13.52
CA SER A 280 -6.82 -6.15 -14.63
C SER A 280 -5.31 -6.34 -14.60
N ILE A 281 -4.84 -7.48 -15.09
CA ILE A 281 -3.41 -7.76 -15.30
C ILE A 281 -2.87 -7.17 -16.60
N ASP A 282 -3.74 -6.67 -17.48
CA ASP A 282 -3.36 -6.08 -18.76
C ASP A 282 -2.53 -4.80 -18.60
N PRO A 283 -1.27 -4.75 -19.08
CA PRO A 283 -0.42 -3.58 -18.93
C PRO A 283 -0.91 -2.33 -19.68
N GLU A 284 -1.86 -2.44 -20.61
CA GLU A 284 -2.46 -1.29 -21.28
C GLU A 284 -3.30 -0.43 -20.32
N GLU A 285 -3.72 -0.98 -19.17
CA GLU A 285 -4.41 -0.21 -18.13
C GLU A 285 -3.54 0.94 -17.59
N VAL A 286 -2.21 0.72 -17.54
CA VAL A 286 -1.25 1.77 -17.14
C VAL A 286 -1.29 2.92 -18.14
N ASP A 287 -1.29 2.63 -19.44
CA ASP A 287 -1.26 3.66 -20.48
C ASP A 287 -2.59 4.42 -20.53
N ARG A 288 -3.73 3.72 -20.43
CA ARG A 288 -5.06 4.35 -20.39
C ARG A 288 -5.20 5.33 -19.23
N ALA A 289 -4.71 4.97 -18.05
CA ALA A 289 -4.72 5.88 -16.89
C ALA A 289 -3.65 6.97 -16.98
N ALA A 290 -2.50 6.70 -17.62
CA ALA A 290 -1.43 7.68 -17.79
C ALA A 290 -1.88 8.92 -18.56
N GLU A 291 -2.72 8.77 -19.60
CA GLU A 291 -3.29 9.87 -20.36
C GLU A 291 -4.13 10.81 -19.47
N VAL A 292 -4.91 10.21 -18.56
CA VAL A 292 -5.72 10.97 -17.59
C VAL A 292 -4.82 11.71 -16.61
N VAL A 293 -3.85 11.01 -16.01
CA VAL A 293 -2.93 11.59 -15.00
C VAL A 293 -2.09 12.73 -15.59
N ALA A 294 -1.58 12.57 -16.82
CA ALA A 294 -0.80 13.61 -17.50
C ALA A 294 -1.63 14.86 -17.84
N SER A 295 -2.95 14.76 -17.84
CA SER A 295 -3.87 15.86 -18.17
C SER A 295 -4.39 16.63 -16.95
N LEU A 296 -4.01 16.24 -15.72
CA LEU A 296 -4.37 16.92 -14.48
C LEU A 296 -3.52 18.16 -14.26
#